data_df4d4f4778b9dcdf0db10a98cf0ae72e
#
_entry.id   df4d4f4778b9dcdf0db10a98cf0ae72e
#
_cell.length_a   1.000
_cell.length_b   1.000
_cell.length_c   1.000
_cell.angle_alpha   90.00
_cell.angle_beta   90.00
_cell.angle_gamma   90.00
#
_symmetry.space_group_name_H-M   'P 1'
#
loop_
_entity.id
_entity.type
_entity.pdbx_description
1 polymer ?
#
loop_
_entity_poly.entity_id
_entity_poly.type
_entity_poly.pdbx_seq_one_letter_code
_entity_poly.pdbx_strand_id
1 'polypeptide(L)'
;MLHIPIPFFIAYSSSLINFFDWVFLGIGTDGHTASLFPGQNIINSTKLCKATQNPDTGQNRITMTLAALNKSDRVTYHVTGKNKSEIVSKLVSKPLFSNIYPVSQIQ
;
A
#
# COMPACT_ATOMS: atom_id res chain seq x y z
N MET A 1 9.22 -10.34 -2.56
CA MET A 1 8.98 -9.56 -1.34
C MET A 1 9.84 -10.11 -0.22
N LEU A 2 10.51 -9.26 0.49
CA LEU A 2 11.26 -9.67 1.66
C LEU A 2 10.33 -10.24 2.73
N HIS A 3 10.71 -11.39 3.27
CA HIS A 3 9.97 -12.01 4.34
C HIS A 3 10.57 -11.55 5.67
N ILE A 4 9.87 -10.66 6.36
CA ILE A 4 10.30 -10.13 7.64
C ILE A 4 9.35 -10.68 8.71
N PRO A 5 9.86 -11.24 9.81
CA PRO A 5 8.99 -11.69 10.89
C PRO A 5 8.13 -10.56 11.44
N ILE A 6 6.86 -10.86 11.66
CA ILE A 6 5.87 -9.85 12.09
C ILE A 6 6.33 -9.07 13.33
N PRO A 7 6.78 -9.70 14.42
CA PRO A 7 7.19 -8.95 15.61
C PRO A 7 8.34 -7.98 15.35
N PHE A 8 9.31 -8.41 14.55
CA PHE A 8 10.44 -7.56 14.20
C PHE A 8 9.98 -6.34 13.39
N PHE A 9 9.14 -6.57 12.39
CA PHE A 9 8.66 -5.49 11.53
C PHE A 9 7.87 -4.44 12.33
N ILE A 10 6.97 -4.89 13.20
CA ILE A 10 6.16 -3.98 14.02
C ILE A 10 7.04 -3.17 14.97
N ALA A 11 7.97 -3.83 15.64
CA ALA A 11 8.90 -3.16 16.55
C ALA A 11 9.74 -2.12 15.81
N TYR A 12 10.26 -2.50 14.65
CA TYR A 12 11.07 -1.61 13.83
C TYR A 12 10.27 -0.37 13.40
N SER A 13 9.08 -0.56 12.84
CA SER A 13 8.28 0.57 12.37
C SER A 13 7.77 1.46 13.51
N SER A 14 7.58 0.91 14.70
CA SER A 14 7.16 1.69 15.86
C SER A 14 8.27 2.54 16.45
N SER A 15 9.53 2.08 16.35
CA SER A 15 10.69 2.78 16.90
C SER A 15 11.28 3.81 15.94
N LEU A 16 10.99 3.68 14.69
CA LEU A 16 11.50 4.54 13.66
C LEU A 16 10.62 5.73 13.45
N ILE A 17 10.85 6.76 13.19
CA ILE A 17 10.13 7.96 12.90
C ILE A 17 8.76 7.75 12.26
N ASN A 18 7.96 8.77 12.30
CA ASN A 18 6.64 8.82 11.68
C ASN A 18 6.70 9.08 10.17
N PHE A 19 7.90 9.26 9.59
CA PHE A 19 8.06 9.64 8.19
C PHE A 19 9.14 8.82 7.53
N PHE A 20 8.93 8.56 6.25
CA PHE A 20 10.00 8.14 5.36
C PHE A 20 10.35 9.33 4.46
N ASP A 21 11.63 9.45 4.10
CA ASP A 21 12.06 10.48 3.16
C ASP A 21 11.54 10.17 1.76
N TRP A 22 11.56 8.91 1.39
CA TRP A 22 11.15 8.48 0.06
C TRP A 22 10.68 7.04 0.11
N VAL A 23 9.48 6.78 -0.39
CA VAL A 23 8.89 5.44 -0.45
C VAL A 23 8.65 5.06 -1.90
N PHE A 24 9.08 3.87 -2.28
CA PHE A 24 8.80 3.30 -3.59
C PHE A 24 7.75 2.22 -3.43
N LEU A 25 6.70 2.31 -4.22
CA LEU A 25 5.56 1.40 -4.17
C LEU A 25 5.28 0.81 -5.54
N GLY A 26 4.87 -0.45 -5.56
CA GLY A 26 4.27 -1.06 -6.73
C GLY A 26 2.77 -0.84 -6.75
N ILE A 27 2.14 -1.24 -7.85
CA ILE A 27 0.68 -1.22 -8.01
C ILE A 27 0.25 -2.59 -8.51
N GLY A 28 -0.73 -3.20 -7.83
CA GLY A 28 -1.35 -4.42 -8.32
C GLY A 28 -2.38 -4.14 -9.40
N THR A 29 -2.71 -5.15 -10.18
CA THR A 29 -3.74 -5.02 -11.22
C THR A 29 -5.13 -4.72 -10.65
N ASP A 30 -5.35 -5.03 -9.39
CA ASP A 30 -6.58 -4.72 -8.65
C ASP A 30 -6.54 -3.34 -7.98
N GLY A 31 -5.44 -2.60 -8.14
CA GLY A 31 -5.28 -1.28 -7.53
C GLY A 31 -4.71 -1.31 -6.12
N HIS A 32 -4.24 -2.47 -5.63
CA HIS A 32 -3.58 -2.51 -4.33
C HIS A 32 -2.19 -1.91 -4.40
N THR A 33 -1.72 -1.42 -3.26
CA THR A 33 -0.32 -1.04 -3.06
C THR A 33 0.12 -1.47 -1.66
N ALA A 34 1.42 -1.72 -1.48
CA ALA A 34 1.91 -2.43 -0.30
C ALA A 34 1.11 -3.72 -0.17
N SER A 35 0.52 -4.01 1.00
CA SER A 35 -0.47 -5.07 1.14
C SER A 35 -1.81 -4.50 1.61
N LEU A 36 -2.17 -3.34 1.08
CA LEU A 36 -3.47 -2.70 1.21
C LEU A 36 -4.31 -3.08 0.00
N PHE A 37 -5.32 -3.91 0.23
CA PHE A 37 -6.17 -4.43 -0.84
C PHE A 37 -7.52 -3.73 -0.86
N PRO A 38 -8.16 -3.59 -2.04
CA PRO A 38 -9.48 -2.97 -2.11
C PRO A 38 -10.49 -3.65 -1.19
N GLY A 39 -11.32 -2.84 -0.54
CA GLY A 39 -12.41 -3.34 0.29
C GLY A 39 -12.04 -3.78 1.70
N GLN A 40 -10.80 -3.64 2.11
CA GLN A 40 -10.37 -4.02 3.45
C GLN A 40 -10.54 -2.87 4.45
N ASN A 41 -10.95 -3.20 5.66
CA ASN A 41 -11.18 -2.22 6.72
C ASN A 41 -9.91 -1.53 7.20
N ILE A 42 -8.75 -2.17 7.03
CA ILE A 42 -7.48 -1.62 7.50
C ILE A 42 -7.08 -0.33 6.78
N ILE A 43 -7.74 -0.01 5.68
CA ILE A 43 -7.46 1.23 4.93
C ILE A 43 -7.60 2.48 5.82
N ASN A 44 -8.52 2.43 6.78
CA ASN A 44 -8.77 3.56 7.67
C ASN A 44 -7.99 3.47 8.99
N SER A 45 -7.04 2.56 9.11
CA SER A 45 -6.25 2.41 10.33
C SER A 45 -5.37 3.63 10.57
N THR A 46 -5.27 4.05 11.84
CA THR A 46 -4.37 5.11 12.27
C THR A 46 -3.01 4.57 12.71
N LYS A 47 -2.84 3.26 12.78
CA LYS A 47 -1.57 2.63 13.14
C LYS A 47 -0.58 2.76 11.99
N LEU A 48 0.71 2.57 12.28
CA LEU A 48 1.74 2.65 11.26
C LEU A 48 1.82 1.39 10.42
N CYS A 49 1.54 0.23 10.99
CA CYS A 49 1.51 -1.03 10.27
C CYS A 49 0.44 -1.94 10.81
N LYS A 50 0.02 -2.88 9.98
CA LYS A 50 -1.06 -3.83 10.29
C LYS A 50 -0.80 -5.17 9.63
N ALA A 51 -1.27 -6.22 10.30
CA ALA A 51 -1.39 -7.52 9.65
C ALA A 51 -2.55 -7.49 8.66
N THR A 52 -2.36 -8.14 7.53
CA THR A 52 -3.37 -8.24 6.48
C THR A 52 -3.27 -9.60 5.80
N GLN A 53 -4.17 -9.85 4.89
CA GLN A 53 -4.20 -11.10 4.15
C GLN A 53 -4.52 -10.83 2.70
N ASN A 54 -3.76 -11.47 1.80
CA ASN A 54 -4.05 -11.40 0.37
C ASN A 54 -5.42 -12.06 0.12
N PRO A 55 -6.39 -11.33 -0.44
CA PRO A 55 -7.74 -11.87 -0.63
C PRO A 55 -7.82 -13.02 -1.65
N ASP A 56 -6.85 -13.09 -2.56
CA ASP A 56 -6.87 -14.14 -3.60
C ASP A 56 -6.20 -15.43 -3.12
N THR A 57 -5.09 -15.29 -2.40
CA THR A 57 -4.26 -16.46 -2.01
C THR A 57 -4.41 -16.84 -0.55
N GLY A 58 -4.96 -15.96 0.29
CA GLY A 58 -5.03 -16.15 1.72
C GLY A 58 -3.69 -15.98 2.44
N GLN A 59 -2.66 -15.54 1.74
CA GLN A 59 -1.34 -15.37 2.34
C GLN A 59 -1.35 -14.25 3.38
N ASN A 60 -0.83 -14.55 4.56
CA ASN A 60 -0.67 -13.54 5.62
C ASN A 60 0.48 -12.59 5.29
N ARG A 61 0.26 -11.30 5.52
CA ARG A 61 1.21 -10.25 5.23
C ARG A 61 1.20 -9.19 6.32
N ILE A 62 2.25 -8.37 6.32
CA ILE A 62 2.32 -7.14 7.09
C ILE A 62 2.39 -5.99 6.10
N THR A 63 1.65 -4.95 6.35
CA THR A 63 1.65 -3.77 5.49
C THR A 63 1.88 -2.49 6.28
N MET A 64 2.53 -1.53 5.65
CA MET A 64 2.43 -0.14 6.08
C MET A 64 1.02 0.35 5.75
N THR A 65 0.49 1.18 6.61
CA THR A 65 -0.86 1.73 6.44
C THR A 65 -0.85 2.98 5.56
N LEU A 66 -2.03 3.40 5.12
CA LEU A 66 -2.15 4.70 4.43
C LEU A 66 -1.69 5.85 5.33
N ALA A 67 -1.99 5.77 6.63
CA ALA A 67 -1.54 6.79 7.57
C ALA A 67 -0.03 6.93 7.58
N ALA A 68 0.70 5.80 7.57
CA ALA A 68 2.16 5.81 7.53
C ALA A 68 2.68 6.32 6.18
N LEU A 69 2.12 5.82 5.08
CA LEU A 69 2.56 6.19 3.74
C LEU A 69 2.29 7.67 3.44
N ASN A 70 1.17 8.20 3.89
CA ASN A 70 0.83 9.61 3.69
C ASN A 70 1.67 10.57 4.54
N LYS A 71 2.41 10.07 5.50
CA LYS A 71 3.39 10.87 6.26
C LYS A 71 4.75 10.94 5.57
N SER A 72 4.93 10.24 4.47
CA SER A 72 6.20 10.24 3.74
C SER A 72 6.38 11.53 2.95
N ASP A 73 7.63 12.01 2.87
CA ASP A 73 7.93 13.23 2.11
C ASP A 73 7.72 13.02 0.63
N ARG A 74 8.08 11.84 0.13
CA ARG A 74 7.97 11.52 -1.30
C ARG A 74 7.52 10.07 -1.47
N VAL A 75 6.54 9.89 -2.34
CA VAL A 75 6.09 8.55 -2.75
C VAL A 75 6.22 8.45 -4.26
N THR A 76 6.89 7.40 -4.72
CA THR A 76 7.05 7.11 -6.14
C THR A 76 6.46 5.74 -6.43
N TYR A 77 5.63 5.66 -7.44
CA TYR A 77 5.13 4.39 -7.93
C TYR A 77 6.04 3.85 -9.02
N HIS A 78 6.47 2.61 -8.85
CA HIS A 78 7.25 1.90 -9.84
C HIS A 78 6.34 0.86 -10.50
N VAL A 79 5.97 1.10 -11.76
CA VAL A 79 4.99 0.27 -12.46
C VAL A 79 5.57 -0.15 -13.79
N THR A 80 5.62 -1.47 -14.03
CA THR A 80 6.14 -2.02 -15.28
C THR A 80 5.22 -3.13 -15.78
N GLY A 81 5.27 -3.35 -17.09
CA GLY A 81 4.55 -4.43 -17.74
C GLY A 81 3.20 -4.01 -18.32
N LYS A 82 2.86 -4.65 -19.45
CA LYS A 82 1.61 -4.34 -20.15
C LYS A 82 0.37 -4.68 -19.33
N ASN A 83 0.46 -5.66 -18.44
CA ASN A 83 -0.65 -6.06 -17.60
C ASN A 83 -1.07 -4.98 -16.61
N LYS A 84 -0.27 -3.94 -16.43
CA LYS A 84 -0.60 -2.81 -15.56
C LYS A 84 -1.28 -1.66 -16.30
N SER A 85 -1.36 -1.71 -17.62
CA SER A 85 -1.86 -0.59 -18.42
C SER A 85 -3.31 -0.24 -18.11
N GLU A 86 -4.14 -1.24 -17.86
CA GLU A 86 -5.55 -1.01 -17.54
C GLU A 86 -5.73 -0.28 -16.22
N ILE A 87 -5.07 -0.74 -15.15
CA ILE A 87 -5.20 -0.10 -13.84
C ILE A 87 -4.61 1.32 -13.86
N VAL A 88 -3.48 1.51 -14.52
CA VAL A 88 -2.87 2.84 -14.64
C VAL A 88 -3.80 3.78 -15.39
N SER A 89 -4.40 3.32 -16.48
CA SER A 89 -5.36 4.12 -17.24
C SER A 89 -6.56 4.54 -16.39
N LYS A 90 -7.09 3.63 -15.58
CA LYS A 90 -8.20 3.93 -14.68
C LYS A 90 -7.82 4.97 -13.63
N LEU A 91 -6.63 4.87 -13.08
CA LEU A 91 -6.16 5.80 -12.05
C LEU A 91 -5.94 7.20 -12.59
N VAL A 92 -5.47 7.32 -13.82
CA VAL A 92 -5.14 8.61 -14.44
C VAL A 92 -6.39 9.30 -15.00
N SER A 93 -7.28 8.54 -15.64
CA SER A 93 -8.35 9.13 -16.44
C SER A 93 -9.68 9.34 -15.70
N LYS A 94 -9.88 8.69 -14.56
CA LYS A 94 -11.17 8.74 -13.87
C LYS A 94 -11.00 8.93 -12.36
N PRO A 95 -10.92 10.16 -11.89
CA PRO A 95 -10.76 10.45 -10.45
C PRO A 95 -11.84 9.82 -9.56
N LEU A 96 -13.06 9.64 -10.07
CA LEU A 96 -14.16 9.03 -9.32
C LEU A 96 -13.89 7.56 -8.97
N PHE A 97 -13.10 6.87 -9.77
CA PHE A 97 -12.71 5.50 -9.44
C PHE A 97 -11.61 5.43 -8.40
N SER A 98 -10.96 6.53 -8.15
CA SER A 98 -9.79 6.55 -7.26
C SER A 98 -10.14 6.10 -5.83
N ASN A 99 -11.34 6.36 -5.37
CA ASN A 99 -11.74 6.00 -4.00
C ASN A 99 -11.84 4.48 -3.77
N ILE A 100 -11.88 3.69 -4.85
CA ILE A 100 -11.97 2.24 -4.77
C ILE A 100 -10.60 1.61 -4.57
N TYR A 101 -9.56 2.26 -5.07
CA TYR A 101 -8.22 1.70 -5.11
C TYR A 101 -7.34 2.27 -3.99
N PRO A 102 -6.71 1.42 -3.17
CA PRO A 102 -5.79 1.92 -2.13
C PRO A 102 -4.68 2.82 -2.69
N VAL A 103 -4.16 2.50 -3.87
CA VAL A 103 -3.08 3.26 -4.49
C VAL A 103 -3.47 4.74 -4.71
N SER A 104 -4.72 5.02 -4.96
CA SER A 104 -5.18 6.38 -5.23
C SER A 104 -5.41 7.20 -3.97
N GLN A 105 -5.39 6.58 -2.80
CA GLN A 105 -5.59 7.25 -1.52
C GLN A 105 -4.30 7.74 -0.89
N ILE A 106 -3.18 7.50 -1.52
CA ILE A 106 -1.89 8.04 -1.09
C ILE A 106 -1.75 9.44 -1.66
N GLN A 107 -1.53 10.38 -0.80
CA GLN A 107 -1.46 11.79 -1.12
C GLN A 107 -0.04 12.30 -1.28
#